data_d62d413c5fecad2961f773afad1d573e
#
_entry.id   d62d413c5fecad2961f773afad1d573e
#
_cell.length_a   1.000
_cell.length_b   1.000
_cell.length_c   1.000
_cell.angle_alpha   90.00
_cell.angle_beta   90.00
_cell.angle_gamma   90.00
#
_symmetry.space_group_name_H-M   'P 1'
#
loop_
_entity.id
_entity.type
_entity.pdbx_description
1 polymer ?
#
loop_
_entity_poly.entity_id
_entity_poly.type
_entity_poly.pdbx_seq_one_letter_code
_entity_poly.pdbx_strand_id
1 'polypeptide(L)'
;MATKKISQLETISDSNLSGEAILPVVVSDPLIPNRKAKVNQLMKGVGQGTKAEPGLCFDLDRDTGLYQDAYNQIGVAFGDGGLYATRLDNGNDSTSLYVTAVDDVAQNTDIVFAPKGTGSVKITGQFLIEDSSFVLEDSQGPKVRFEVGNVGTGTATRLMTFPQITVGNGTTLLGDNTTQTLTNKT
;
A
#
# COMPACT_ATOMS: atom_id res chain seq x y z
N MET A 1 -42.69 34.31 1.63
CA MET A 1 -42.00 33.23 0.91
C MET A 1 -42.77 31.92 1.11
N ALA A 2 -43.11 31.23 0.04
CA ALA A 2 -43.75 29.90 0.17
C ALA A 2 -42.74 28.90 0.76
N THR A 3 -43.10 28.23 1.84
CA THR A 3 -42.33 27.14 2.45
C THR A 3 -42.41 25.91 1.56
N LYS A 4 -41.30 25.51 0.92
CA LYS A 4 -41.20 24.25 0.18
C LYS A 4 -40.86 23.11 1.14
N LYS A 5 -41.50 21.94 0.97
CA LYS A 5 -41.06 20.70 1.63
C LYS A 5 -39.71 20.27 1.00
N ILE A 6 -38.89 19.54 1.75
CA ILE A 6 -37.58 19.03 1.25
C ILE A 6 -37.76 18.23 -0.04
N SER A 7 -38.84 17.43 -0.15
CA SER A 7 -39.13 16.66 -1.37
C SER A 7 -39.52 17.50 -2.60
N GLN A 8 -39.73 18.79 -2.43
CA GLN A 8 -40.08 19.75 -3.51
C GLN A 8 -38.87 20.62 -3.92
N LEU A 9 -37.68 20.40 -3.36
CA LEU A 9 -36.47 21.06 -3.77
C LEU A 9 -35.92 20.41 -5.05
N GLU A 10 -35.38 21.22 -5.91
CA GLU A 10 -34.66 20.74 -7.10
C GLU A 10 -33.35 20.08 -6.68
N THR A 11 -32.97 19.02 -7.39
CA THR A 11 -31.67 18.37 -7.19
C THR A 11 -30.57 19.28 -7.68
N ILE A 12 -29.54 19.44 -6.86
CA ILE A 12 -28.33 20.17 -7.27
C ILE A 12 -27.55 19.32 -8.27
N SER A 13 -26.96 19.94 -9.29
CA SER A 13 -26.04 19.24 -10.22
C SER A 13 -24.70 18.98 -9.56
N ASP A 14 -24.04 17.88 -9.96
CA ASP A 14 -22.72 17.50 -9.41
C ASP A 14 -21.66 18.60 -9.59
N SER A 15 -21.75 19.35 -10.70
CA SER A 15 -20.84 20.47 -10.98
C SER A 15 -21.02 21.66 -10.02
N ASN A 16 -22.19 21.78 -9.40
CA ASN A 16 -22.51 22.85 -8.45
C ASN A 16 -22.39 22.42 -6.99
N LEU A 17 -22.25 21.11 -6.73
CA LEU A 17 -22.02 20.58 -5.39
C LEU A 17 -20.57 20.85 -4.99
N SER A 18 -20.35 21.66 -3.97
CA SER A 18 -19.03 21.94 -3.43
C SER A 18 -18.94 21.55 -1.95
N GLY A 19 -17.71 21.44 -1.43
CA GLY A 19 -17.49 21.20 0.01
C GLY A 19 -18.07 22.31 0.91
N GLU A 20 -18.36 23.48 0.36
CA GLU A 20 -18.97 24.61 1.06
C GLU A 20 -20.52 24.58 1.03
N ALA A 21 -21.12 23.67 0.25
CA ALA A 21 -22.56 23.48 0.23
C ALA A 21 -23.10 23.11 1.63
N ILE A 22 -24.26 23.63 1.98
CA ILE A 22 -24.85 23.54 3.32
C ILE A 22 -25.98 22.52 3.31
N LEU A 23 -25.95 21.62 4.28
CA LEU A 23 -26.99 20.63 4.56
C LEU A 23 -27.61 20.91 5.94
N PRO A 24 -28.96 20.80 6.08
CA PRO A 24 -29.58 20.79 7.40
C PRO A 24 -29.29 19.47 8.11
N VAL A 25 -28.91 19.54 9.38
CA VAL A 25 -28.67 18.36 10.22
C VAL A 25 -29.44 18.50 11.53
N VAL A 26 -29.95 17.38 12.04
CA VAL A 26 -30.53 17.29 13.38
C VAL A 26 -29.48 16.63 14.28
N VAL A 27 -29.20 17.29 15.40
CA VAL A 27 -28.21 16.78 16.39
C VAL A 27 -28.93 16.45 17.70
N SER A 28 -28.33 15.62 18.51
CA SER A 28 -28.87 15.19 19.83
C SER A 28 -28.76 16.27 20.92
N ASP A 29 -28.72 17.53 20.54
CA ASP A 29 -28.72 18.66 21.47
C ASP A 29 -30.18 19.11 21.71
N PRO A 30 -30.73 18.94 22.93
CA PRO A 30 -32.14 19.27 23.20
C PRO A 30 -32.41 20.77 23.15
N LEU A 31 -31.41 21.62 23.31
CA LEU A 31 -31.60 23.08 23.30
C LEU A 31 -31.60 23.64 21.89
N ILE A 32 -30.77 23.09 21.00
CA ILE A 32 -30.63 23.54 19.62
C ILE A 32 -30.50 22.30 18.70
N PRO A 33 -31.61 21.59 18.45
CA PRO A 33 -31.56 20.33 17.72
C PRO A 33 -31.31 20.50 16.22
N ASN A 34 -31.65 21.67 15.66
CA ASN A 34 -31.51 21.92 14.22
C ASN A 34 -30.24 22.74 13.96
N ARG A 35 -29.34 22.18 13.21
CA ARG A 35 -28.05 22.77 12.81
C ARG A 35 -27.91 22.75 11.29
N LYS A 36 -26.86 23.39 10.81
CA LYS A 36 -26.39 23.27 9.44
C LYS A 36 -24.96 22.74 9.45
N ALA A 37 -24.63 21.88 8.51
CA ALA A 37 -23.27 21.44 8.27
C ALA A 37 -22.90 21.70 6.81
N LYS A 38 -21.63 21.96 6.56
CA LYS A 38 -21.09 21.96 5.22
C LYS A 38 -20.75 20.52 4.81
N VAL A 39 -20.77 20.23 3.52
CA VAL A 39 -20.40 18.90 2.99
C VAL A 39 -19.03 18.46 3.47
N ASN A 40 -18.03 19.37 3.44
CA ASN A 40 -16.68 19.07 3.93
C ASN A 40 -16.60 18.78 5.44
N GLN A 41 -17.56 19.28 6.24
CA GLN A 41 -17.65 18.95 7.67
C GLN A 41 -18.20 17.54 7.91
N LEU A 42 -19.14 17.07 7.09
CA LEU A 42 -19.66 15.71 7.17
C LEU A 42 -18.55 14.68 6.88
N MET A 43 -17.69 14.95 5.90
CA MET A 43 -16.57 14.07 5.56
C MET A 43 -15.47 14.01 6.63
N LYS A 44 -15.41 15.00 7.55
CA LYS A 44 -14.49 14.97 8.70
C LYS A 44 -14.96 14.05 9.82
N GLY A 45 -16.23 13.71 9.85
CA GLY A 45 -16.85 12.85 10.87
C GLY A 45 -17.13 11.43 10.38
N VAL A 46 -16.45 10.95 9.34
CA VAL A 46 -16.56 9.56 8.89
C VAL A 46 -16.14 8.64 10.03
N GLY A 47 -16.96 7.66 10.34
CA GLY A 47 -16.67 6.65 11.37
C GLY A 47 -15.41 5.86 11.01
N GLN A 48 -14.68 5.42 12.03
CA GLN A 48 -13.45 4.66 11.82
C GLN A 48 -13.70 3.33 11.09
N GLY A 49 -14.83 2.67 11.37
CA GLY A 49 -15.14 1.36 10.82
C GLY A 49 -14.14 0.27 11.26
N THR A 50 -14.32 -0.89 10.68
CA THR A 50 -13.42 -2.04 10.77
C THR A 50 -13.17 -2.59 9.36
N LYS A 51 -12.33 -3.59 9.21
CA LYS A 51 -12.15 -4.25 7.92
C LYS A 51 -13.45 -4.89 7.42
N ALA A 52 -14.22 -5.54 8.29
CA ALA A 52 -15.51 -6.18 7.94
C ALA A 52 -16.65 -5.16 7.71
N GLU A 53 -16.58 -3.99 8.35
CA GLU A 53 -17.55 -2.91 8.25
C GLU A 53 -16.84 -1.57 8.07
N PRO A 54 -16.35 -1.25 6.86
CA PRO A 54 -15.58 -0.01 6.61
C PRO A 54 -16.38 1.24 6.95
N GLY A 55 -15.68 2.25 7.48
CA GLY A 55 -16.31 3.54 7.82
C GLY A 55 -16.79 4.33 6.59
N LEU A 56 -16.17 4.07 5.43
CA LEU A 56 -16.61 4.57 4.13
C LEU A 56 -16.62 3.41 3.16
N CYS A 57 -17.81 2.93 2.78
CA CYS A 57 -18.00 1.80 1.89
C CYS A 57 -18.85 2.16 0.67
N PHE A 58 -18.87 1.27 -0.31
CA PHE A 58 -19.69 1.39 -1.52
C PHE A 58 -21.01 0.63 -1.36
N ASP A 59 -22.07 1.14 -1.97
CA ASP A 59 -23.42 0.55 -1.81
C ASP A 59 -23.56 -0.83 -2.45
N LEU A 60 -22.79 -1.08 -3.52
CA LEU A 60 -22.77 -2.38 -4.20
C LEU A 60 -22.11 -3.47 -3.35
N ASP A 61 -21.10 -3.09 -2.56
CA ASP A 61 -20.25 -4.01 -1.82
C ASP A 61 -19.82 -3.31 -0.51
N ARG A 62 -20.56 -3.61 0.57
CA ARG A 62 -20.47 -2.83 1.82
C ARG A 62 -19.30 -3.22 2.71
N ASP A 63 -18.63 -4.31 2.43
CA ASP A 63 -17.38 -4.75 3.08
C ASP A 63 -16.14 -4.36 2.29
N THR A 64 -16.32 -3.61 1.17
CA THR A 64 -15.24 -2.95 0.44
C THR A 64 -15.23 -1.45 0.71
N GLY A 65 -14.12 -0.92 1.21
CA GLY A 65 -14.05 0.48 1.56
C GLY A 65 -12.82 0.90 2.38
N LEU A 66 -12.92 2.07 2.99
CA LEU A 66 -11.86 2.62 3.85
C LEU A 66 -12.21 2.45 5.32
N TYR A 67 -11.23 2.07 6.13
CA TYR A 67 -11.37 1.95 7.58
C TYR A 67 -10.13 2.44 8.33
N GLN A 68 -10.28 2.67 9.63
CA GLN A 68 -9.20 3.06 10.52
C GLN A 68 -9.29 2.24 11.83
N ASP A 69 -8.64 1.10 11.84
CA ASP A 69 -8.68 0.16 12.97
C ASP A 69 -7.79 0.60 14.15
N ALA A 70 -6.76 1.39 13.86
CA ALA A 70 -5.83 1.90 14.85
C ALA A 70 -5.37 3.33 14.55
N TYR A 71 -4.77 3.99 15.57
CA TYR A 71 -4.11 5.28 15.37
C TYR A 71 -2.96 5.17 14.37
N ASN A 72 -2.75 6.23 13.59
CA ASN A 72 -1.70 6.32 12.55
C ASN A 72 -1.80 5.21 11.47
N GLN A 73 -2.99 4.68 11.25
CA GLN A 73 -3.29 3.64 10.28
C GLN A 73 -4.42 4.09 9.36
N ILE A 74 -4.37 3.69 8.12
CA ILE A 74 -5.50 3.70 7.19
C ILE A 74 -5.53 2.36 6.46
N GLY A 75 -6.69 1.77 6.36
CA GLY A 75 -6.92 0.50 5.67
C GLY A 75 -7.86 0.63 4.49
N VAL A 76 -7.68 -0.28 3.54
CA VAL A 76 -8.61 -0.54 2.44
C VAL A 76 -9.05 -1.98 2.58
N ALA A 77 -10.34 -2.21 2.74
CA ALA A 77 -10.94 -3.53 2.81
C ALA A 77 -11.45 -3.99 1.44
N PHE A 78 -11.38 -5.27 1.19
CA PHE A 78 -11.90 -5.97 0.01
C PHE A 78 -12.55 -7.29 0.51
N GLY A 79 -13.67 -7.19 1.22
CA GLY A 79 -14.25 -8.32 1.91
C GLY A 79 -13.35 -8.85 3.04
N ASP A 80 -13.08 -10.14 3.04
CA ASP A 80 -12.23 -10.80 4.06
C ASP A 80 -10.75 -10.35 4.00
N GLY A 81 -10.31 -9.85 2.84
CA GLY A 81 -8.96 -9.37 2.61
C GLY A 81 -8.83 -7.86 2.60
N GLY A 82 -7.60 -7.38 2.63
CA GLY A 82 -7.32 -5.96 2.56
C GLY A 82 -5.84 -5.61 2.69
N LEU A 83 -5.59 -4.33 2.71
CA LEU A 83 -4.28 -3.80 3.06
C LEU A 83 -4.43 -2.61 4.00
N TYR A 84 -3.43 -2.34 4.79
CA TYR A 84 -3.34 -1.11 5.53
C TYR A 84 -1.94 -0.49 5.47
N ALA A 85 -1.90 0.83 5.56
CA ALA A 85 -0.69 1.61 5.75
C ALA A 85 -0.62 2.11 7.19
N THR A 86 0.47 1.81 7.88
CA THR A 86 0.71 2.21 9.28
C THR A 86 2.01 2.99 9.39
N ARG A 87 1.95 4.14 10.05
CA ARG A 87 3.15 4.89 10.41
C ARG A 87 3.63 4.44 11.79
N LEU A 88 4.87 3.98 11.86
CA LEU A 88 5.55 3.69 13.11
C LEU A 88 6.67 4.72 13.36
N ASP A 89 6.76 5.17 14.60
CA ASP A 89 7.87 5.99 15.07
C ASP A 89 8.96 5.06 15.62
N ASN A 90 10.11 5.07 14.97
CA ASN A 90 11.24 4.23 15.35
C ASN A 90 12.18 4.93 16.36
N GLY A 91 11.81 6.14 16.82
CA GLY A 91 12.69 7.01 17.62
C GLY A 91 13.83 7.63 16.81
N ASN A 92 14.64 8.48 17.43
CA ASN A 92 15.82 9.11 16.84
C ASN A 92 15.55 9.80 15.48
N ASP A 93 14.45 10.54 15.39
CA ASP A 93 14.00 11.24 14.16
C ASP A 93 13.76 10.32 12.95
N SER A 94 13.52 9.04 13.19
CA SER A 94 13.23 8.03 12.17
C SER A 94 11.79 7.53 12.26
N THR A 95 11.14 7.41 11.12
CA THR A 95 9.81 6.82 11.00
C THR A 95 9.76 5.85 9.84
N SER A 96 8.90 4.84 9.96
CA SER A 96 8.62 3.89 8.88
C SER A 96 7.15 3.93 8.50
N LEU A 97 6.88 3.83 7.21
CA LEU A 97 5.55 3.59 6.68
C LEU A 97 5.47 2.13 6.22
N TYR A 98 4.69 1.34 6.92
CA TYR A 98 4.45 -0.06 6.56
C TYR A 98 3.21 -0.17 5.69
N VAL A 99 3.29 -0.98 4.64
CA VAL A 99 2.15 -1.46 3.86
C VAL A 99 2.02 -2.94 4.13
N THR A 100 0.90 -3.36 4.70
CA THR A 100 0.68 -4.74 5.14
C THR A 100 -0.56 -5.31 4.47
N ALA A 101 -0.44 -6.47 3.86
CA ALA A 101 -1.58 -7.26 3.41
C ALA A 101 -2.17 -8.02 4.59
N VAL A 102 -3.49 -8.13 4.64
CA VAL A 102 -4.24 -8.86 5.68
C VAL A 102 -5.38 -9.64 5.06
N ASP A 103 -5.69 -10.78 5.63
CA ASP A 103 -6.81 -11.61 5.25
C ASP A 103 -7.28 -12.41 6.47
N ASP A 104 -8.60 -12.51 6.69
CA ASP A 104 -9.14 -13.21 7.86
C ASP A 104 -9.31 -14.71 7.61
N VAL A 105 -9.27 -15.13 6.36
CA VAL A 105 -9.49 -16.52 5.93
C VAL A 105 -8.20 -17.17 5.46
N ALA A 106 -7.42 -16.47 4.60
CA ALA A 106 -6.19 -16.98 4.06
C ALA A 106 -5.02 -16.88 5.05
N GLN A 107 -4.25 -17.95 5.22
CA GLN A 107 -3.03 -17.96 6.04
C GLN A 107 -1.90 -17.12 5.44
N ASN A 108 -1.86 -17.00 4.12
CA ASN A 108 -0.81 -16.30 3.40
C ASN A 108 -1.46 -15.36 2.39
N THR A 109 -1.00 -14.12 2.38
CA THR A 109 -1.48 -13.07 1.48
C THR A 109 -0.30 -12.30 0.91
N ASP A 110 -0.20 -12.26 -0.41
CA ASP A 110 0.88 -11.58 -1.11
C ASP A 110 0.52 -10.13 -1.44
N ILE A 111 1.54 -9.27 -1.50
CA ILE A 111 1.44 -7.95 -2.11
C ILE A 111 2.05 -8.04 -3.50
N VAL A 112 1.23 -7.93 -4.54
CA VAL A 112 1.65 -8.03 -5.93
C VAL A 112 1.65 -6.67 -6.60
N PHE A 113 2.81 -6.23 -7.10
CA PHE A 113 2.92 -5.05 -7.95
C PHE A 113 2.96 -5.48 -9.42
N ALA A 114 1.88 -5.26 -10.14
CA ALA A 114 1.71 -5.68 -11.53
C ALA A 114 1.62 -4.47 -12.49
N PRO A 115 2.75 -3.90 -12.94
CA PRO A 115 2.74 -2.81 -13.89
C PRO A 115 2.09 -3.22 -15.21
N LYS A 116 1.36 -2.29 -15.84
CA LYS A 116 0.72 -2.53 -17.13
C LYS A 116 1.72 -2.40 -18.28
N GLY A 117 1.65 -3.34 -19.23
CA GLY A 117 2.43 -3.31 -20.48
C GLY A 117 3.94 -3.37 -20.22
N THR A 118 4.68 -2.40 -20.71
CA THR A 118 6.13 -2.27 -20.53
C THR A 118 6.53 -1.48 -19.28
N GLY A 119 5.57 -1.22 -18.38
CA GLY A 119 5.85 -0.55 -17.11
C GLY A 119 6.80 -1.34 -16.22
N SER A 120 7.31 -0.71 -15.16
CA SER A 120 8.19 -1.33 -14.17
C SER A 120 7.94 -0.78 -12.78
N VAL A 121 8.27 -1.54 -11.76
CA VAL A 121 8.39 -1.06 -10.38
C VAL A 121 9.75 -0.40 -10.23
N LYS A 122 9.80 0.88 -9.83
CA LYS A 122 11.04 1.66 -9.68
C LYS A 122 11.21 2.08 -8.23
N ILE A 123 12.40 1.86 -7.70
CA ILE A 123 12.83 2.29 -6.36
C ILE A 123 13.99 3.26 -6.55
N THR A 124 13.85 4.50 -6.08
CA THR A 124 14.83 5.57 -6.28
C THR A 124 15.83 5.71 -5.12
N GLY A 125 15.54 5.12 -3.97
CA GLY A 125 16.43 5.04 -2.81
C GLY A 125 17.17 3.71 -2.73
N GLN A 126 17.73 3.42 -1.57
CA GLN A 126 18.24 2.09 -1.29
C GLN A 126 17.09 1.09 -1.21
N PHE A 127 17.30 -0.07 -1.77
CA PHE A 127 16.41 -1.22 -1.62
C PHE A 127 17.10 -2.25 -0.74
N LEU A 128 16.73 -2.28 0.53
CA LEU A 128 17.27 -3.24 1.49
C LEU A 128 16.37 -4.48 1.52
N ILE A 129 16.94 -5.62 1.23
CA ILE A 129 16.27 -6.92 1.29
C ILE A 129 17.10 -7.82 2.18
N GLU A 130 16.47 -8.51 3.12
CA GLU A 130 17.13 -9.56 3.90
C GLU A 130 17.51 -10.73 2.98
N ASP A 131 18.68 -11.31 3.18
CA ASP A 131 19.23 -12.38 2.33
C ASP A 131 18.30 -13.60 2.22
N SER A 132 17.60 -13.95 3.28
CA SER A 132 16.61 -15.03 3.29
C SER A 132 15.38 -14.73 2.43
N SER A 133 15.13 -13.46 2.11
CA SER A 133 13.92 -12.98 1.41
C SER A 133 14.17 -12.65 -0.06
N PHE A 134 15.44 -12.50 -0.49
CA PHE A 134 15.75 -12.20 -1.89
C PHE A 134 15.84 -13.46 -2.74
N VAL A 135 14.72 -13.85 -3.33
CA VAL A 135 14.58 -15.03 -4.17
C VAL A 135 14.20 -14.62 -5.58
N LEU A 136 14.92 -15.11 -6.56
CA LEU A 136 14.54 -15.04 -7.97
C LEU A 136 13.92 -16.37 -8.39
N GLU A 137 12.77 -16.30 -9.02
CA GLU A 137 12.01 -17.45 -9.48
C GLU A 137 11.75 -17.36 -10.98
N ASP A 138 12.05 -18.41 -11.70
CA ASP A 138 11.56 -18.61 -13.06
C ASP A 138 10.18 -19.28 -13.02
N SER A 139 9.27 -18.87 -13.88
CA SER A 139 7.88 -19.36 -13.92
C SER A 139 7.75 -20.90 -14.03
N GLN A 140 8.77 -21.59 -14.51
CA GLN A 140 8.83 -23.04 -14.67
C GLN A 140 10.13 -23.65 -14.15
N GLY A 141 10.97 -22.89 -13.52
CA GLY A 141 12.30 -23.30 -13.10
C GLY A 141 12.52 -23.29 -11.59
N PRO A 142 13.74 -23.64 -11.16
CA PRO A 142 14.12 -23.57 -9.77
C PRO A 142 14.23 -22.11 -9.30
N LYS A 143 14.13 -21.94 -7.98
CA LYS A 143 14.38 -20.67 -7.31
C LYS A 143 15.87 -20.48 -7.05
N VAL A 144 16.36 -19.26 -7.16
CA VAL A 144 17.73 -18.87 -6.80
C VAL A 144 17.67 -17.82 -5.69
N ARG A 145 18.39 -18.06 -4.61
CA ARG A 145 18.55 -17.14 -3.49
C ARG A 145 19.99 -16.64 -3.42
N PHE A 146 20.15 -15.35 -3.13
CA PHE A 146 21.46 -14.76 -2.82
C PHE A 146 21.73 -14.87 -1.33
N GLU A 147 22.82 -15.50 -0.95
CA GLU A 147 23.26 -15.66 0.44
C GLU A 147 24.42 -14.75 0.74
N VAL A 148 24.25 -13.85 1.71
CA VAL A 148 25.28 -12.89 2.14
C VAL A 148 25.84 -13.17 3.52
N GLY A 149 25.34 -14.19 4.23
CA GLY A 149 25.79 -14.56 5.57
C GLY A 149 27.28 -14.90 5.65
N ASN A 150 27.87 -15.35 4.54
CA ASN A 150 29.29 -15.69 4.44
C ASN A 150 30.21 -14.49 4.08
N VAL A 151 29.67 -13.31 3.92
CA VAL A 151 30.44 -12.12 3.50
C VAL A 151 31.23 -11.50 4.66
N GLY A 152 31.21 -12.11 5.82
CA GLY A 152 31.90 -11.70 7.03
C GLY A 152 31.04 -10.82 7.95
N THR A 153 31.47 -10.67 9.20
CA THR A 153 30.79 -9.88 10.22
C THR A 153 31.12 -8.39 10.11
N GLY A 154 30.20 -7.55 10.58
CA GLY A 154 30.37 -6.10 10.69
C GLY A 154 29.26 -5.30 10.01
N THR A 155 29.28 -3.99 10.21
CA THR A 155 28.26 -3.05 9.68
C THR A 155 28.66 -2.40 8.37
N ALA A 156 29.86 -2.66 7.87
CA ALA A 156 30.35 -2.06 6.62
C ALA A 156 29.76 -2.75 5.40
N THR A 157 29.28 -1.96 4.44
CA THR A 157 28.83 -2.48 3.15
C THR A 157 29.97 -3.16 2.40
N ARG A 158 29.79 -4.39 1.97
CA ARG A 158 30.70 -5.11 1.09
C ARG A 158 30.27 -4.91 -0.34
N LEU A 159 31.16 -4.36 -1.17
CA LEU A 159 30.86 -4.11 -2.58
C LEU A 159 31.18 -5.35 -3.42
N MET A 160 30.18 -5.90 -4.08
CA MET A 160 30.34 -6.90 -5.13
C MET A 160 30.16 -6.20 -6.48
N THR A 161 31.23 -6.07 -7.24
CA THR A 161 31.20 -5.41 -8.54
C THR A 161 31.10 -6.44 -9.65
N PHE A 162 30.08 -6.31 -10.48
CA PHE A 162 29.99 -7.10 -11.71
C PHE A 162 30.98 -6.57 -12.75
N PRO A 163 31.63 -7.44 -13.53
CA PRO A 163 32.54 -6.99 -14.58
C PRO A 163 31.81 -6.15 -15.62
N GLN A 164 32.51 -5.17 -16.19
CA GLN A 164 31.94 -4.38 -17.28
C GLN A 164 31.72 -5.27 -18.51
N ILE A 165 30.50 -5.28 -19.00
CA ILE A 165 30.11 -5.98 -20.24
C ILE A 165 30.09 -4.95 -21.35
N THR A 166 31.15 -4.91 -22.18
CA THR A 166 31.31 -3.92 -23.26
C THR A 166 30.84 -4.45 -24.62
N VAL A 167 30.84 -5.77 -24.78
CA VAL A 167 30.46 -6.44 -26.04
C VAL A 167 29.80 -7.77 -25.72
N GLY A 168 28.89 -8.21 -26.59
CA GLY A 168 28.20 -9.50 -26.46
C GLY A 168 26.89 -9.44 -25.69
N ASN A 169 26.28 -10.60 -25.45
CA ASN A 169 24.92 -10.73 -24.90
C ASN A 169 24.89 -10.98 -23.39
N GLY A 170 25.96 -10.75 -22.68
CA GLY A 170 26.01 -10.91 -21.23
C GLY A 170 27.28 -11.60 -20.73
N THR A 171 27.28 -11.92 -19.43
CA THR A 171 28.35 -12.69 -18.79
C THR A 171 27.75 -13.81 -17.93
N THR A 172 28.45 -14.93 -17.82
CA THR A 172 28.04 -16.06 -17.01
C THR A 172 28.76 -16.02 -15.66
N LEU A 173 28.02 -16.08 -14.56
CA LEU A 173 28.58 -16.30 -13.24
C LEU A 173 29.02 -17.76 -13.12
N LEU A 174 30.22 -17.97 -12.58
CA LEU A 174 30.81 -19.29 -12.43
C LEU A 174 30.19 -20.01 -11.22
N GLY A 175 29.77 -21.27 -11.40
CA GLY A 175 29.34 -22.14 -10.31
C GLY A 175 30.47 -23.12 -9.90
N ASP A 176 30.46 -23.58 -8.66
CA ASP A 176 31.48 -24.49 -8.09
C ASP A 176 31.36 -25.93 -8.61
N ASN A 177 30.18 -26.36 -9.02
CA ASN A 177 29.89 -27.72 -9.47
C ASN A 177 29.82 -27.88 -11.01
N THR A 178 30.31 -26.88 -11.75
CA THR A 178 30.30 -26.91 -13.22
C THR A 178 31.72 -27.00 -13.76
N THR A 179 31.97 -27.85 -14.76
CA THR A 179 33.23 -27.89 -15.49
C THR A 179 33.34 -26.62 -16.34
N GLN A 180 34.31 -25.78 -16.02
CA GLN A 180 34.48 -24.50 -16.67
C GLN A 180 35.93 -24.28 -17.06
N THR A 181 36.14 -23.68 -18.21
CA THR A 181 37.48 -23.24 -18.65
C THR A 181 37.64 -21.77 -18.39
N LEU A 182 38.54 -21.40 -17.49
CA LEU A 182 38.90 -20.01 -17.23
C LEU A 182 39.95 -19.57 -18.25
N THR A 183 39.57 -18.66 -19.12
CA THR A 183 40.49 -18.03 -20.09
C THR A 183 40.81 -16.62 -19.64
N ASN A 184 42.06 -16.13 -20.01
CA ASN A 184 42.50 -14.78 -19.68
C ASN A 184 42.55 -14.44 -18.18
N LYS A 185 42.94 -15.42 -17.34
CA LYS A 185 43.26 -15.20 -15.92
C LYS A 185 44.79 -15.10 -15.77
N THR A 186 45.25 -13.96 -15.34
CA THR A 186 46.63 -13.69 -14.91
C THR A 186 46.72 -13.59 -13.40
#